data_be934c7d89d9fbd7338547e5555d716d
#
_entry.id   be934c7d89d9fbd7338547e5555d716d
#
_cell.length_a   1.000
_cell.length_b   1.000
_cell.length_c   1.000
_cell.angle_alpha   90.00
_cell.angle_beta   90.00
_cell.angle_gamma   90.00
#
_symmetry.space_group_name_H-M   'P 1'
#
loop_
_entity.id
_entity.type
_entity.pdbx_description
1 polymer ?
#
loop_
_entity_poly.entity_id
_entity_poly.type
_entity_poly.pdbx_seq_one_letter_code
_entity_poly.pdbx_strand_id
1 'polypeptide(L)'
;VRSRGLGDVYKRQQLYVLRKHATHRIGLSNWFYICSLSPSNIVYKGQLSPVQVYNYYHDLNNSSYSAHFALVHSRFSTNTFPSWDRAQPLRWSAHNGEINTIRGNKNWMHAREGSLRSEVFGDELDLLYPIIENGGSDSAGFDNVLELLVVNKVLTLPQAIMIMVPEAWKGTETDPAKAAFYKWAACLMEPWDGPALFTFCDGRYCGANLDRNGLR
;
A
#
# COMPACT_ATOMS: atom_id res chain seq x y z
N VAL A 1 -27.04 9.02 -7.46
CA VAL A 1 -25.99 7.97 -7.52
C VAL A 1 -24.63 8.55 -7.88
N ARG A 2 -24.54 9.56 -8.79
CA ARG A 2 -23.26 10.19 -9.17
C ARG A 2 -22.62 11.04 -8.08
N SER A 3 -23.37 11.63 -7.18
CA SER A 3 -22.84 12.47 -6.09
C SER A 3 -22.17 11.67 -4.95
N ARG A 4 -22.60 10.42 -4.70
CA ARG A 4 -21.98 9.56 -3.68
C ARG A 4 -20.54 9.16 -4.05
N GLY A 5 -20.27 8.87 -5.31
CA GLY A 5 -18.93 8.43 -5.73
C GLY A 5 -17.84 9.51 -5.63
N LEU A 6 -18.17 10.77 -5.89
CA LEU A 6 -17.22 11.90 -5.74
C LEU A 6 -16.96 12.23 -4.27
N GLY A 7 -17.99 12.14 -3.41
CA GLY A 7 -17.83 12.36 -1.97
C GLY A 7 -16.93 11.32 -1.30
N ASP A 8 -17.07 10.05 -1.67
CA ASP A 8 -16.26 8.97 -1.10
C ASP A 8 -14.77 9.06 -1.47
N VAL A 9 -14.49 9.55 -2.67
CA VAL A 9 -13.10 9.73 -3.12
C VAL A 9 -12.45 10.91 -2.42
N TYR A 10 -13.11 12.05 -2.36
CA TYR A 10 -12.64 13.21 -1.63
C TYR A 10 -12.40 12.85 -0.14
N LYS A 11 -13.34 12.13 0.47
CA LYS A 11 -13.19 11.63 1.83
C LYS A 11 -11.94 10.76 2.00
N ARG A 12 -11.66 9.85 1.07
CA ARG A 12 -10.45 9.00 1.12
C ARG A 12 -9.18 9.84 1.05
N GLN A 13 -9.16 10.87 0.20
CA GLN A 13 -8.03 11.79 0.07
C GLN A 13 -7.79 12.57 1.36
N GLN A 14 -8.83 13.14 1.96
CA GLN A 14 -8.72 13.87 3.22
C GLN A 14 -8.28 12.97 4.38
N LEU A 15 -8.74 11.72 4.45
CA LEU A 15 -8.29 10.76 5.44
C LEU A 15 -6.82 10.39 5.25
N TYR A 16 -6.35 10.30 4.02
CA TYR A 16 -4.93 10.08 3.71
C TYR A 16 -4.06 11.25 4.18
N VAL A 17 -4.42 12.48 3.82
CA VAL A 17 -3.71 13.69 4.26
C VAL A 17 -3.71 13.77 5.79
N LEU A 18 -4.86 13.61 6.43
CA LEU A 18 -4.98 13.62 7.89
C LEU A 18 -4.05 12.59 8.54
N ARG A 19 -4.06 11.35 8.05
CA ARG A 19 -3.20 10.29 8.58
C ARG A 19 -1.72 10.62 8.41
N LYS A 20 -1.30 11.04 7.23
CA LYS A 20 0.10 11.40 6.95
C LYS A 20 0.54 12.58 7.82
N HIS A 21 -0.25 13.64 7.88
CA HIS A 21 0.05 14.80 8.69
C HIS A 21 0.14 14.46 10.18
N ALA A 22 -0.79 13.66 10.71
CA ALA A 22 -0.75 13.20 12.10
C ALA A 22 0.51 12.36 12.38
N THR A 23 0.86 11.44 11.47
CA THR A 23 2.07 10.62 11.59
C THR A 23 3.33 11.48 11.63
N HIS A 24 3.44 12.49 10.76
CA HIS A 24 4.61 13.37 10.71
C HIS A 24 4.70 14.30 11.93
N ARG A 25 3.57 14.81 12.41
CA ARG A 25 3.52 15.73 13.56
C ARG A 25 3.84 15.06 14.89
N ILE A 26 3.35 13.84 15.07
CA ILE A 26 3.57 13.08 16.31
C ILE A 26 4.90 12.32 16.24
N GLY A 27 5.39 12.07 15.04
CA GLY A 27 6.53 11.23 14.75
C GLY A 27 6.16 9.75 14.77
N LEU A 28 6.98 8.94 14.11
CA LEU A 28 6.94 7.48 14.21
C LEU A 28 7.51 7.05 15.57
N SER A 29 6.91 7.52 16.65
CA SER A 29 7.22 6.98 17.97
C SER A 29 6.60 5.58 18.06
N ASN A 30 7.22 4.70 18.86
CA ASN A 30 6.69 3.37 19.15
C ASN A 30 5.29 3.41 19.82
N TRP A 31 4.76 4.60 20.07
CA TRP A 31 3.53 4.87 20.80
C TRP A 31 2.36 5.30 19.92
N PHE A 32 2.61 5.68 18.66
CA PHE A 32 1.57 6.18 17.77
C PHE A 32 1.67 5.58 16.38
N TYR A 33 0.66 4.84 15.99
CA TYR A 33 0.51 4.28 14.66
C TYR A 33 -0.97 4.12 14.30
N ILE A 34 -1.39 4.72 13.18
CA ILE A 34 -2.73 4.56 12.64
C ILE A 34 -2.70 3.37 11.69
N CYS A 35 -3.17 2.22 12.14
CA CYS A 35 -3.19 0.99 11.34
C CYS A 35 -4.30 0.97 10.30
N SER A 36 -5.41 1.69 10.54
CA SER A 36 -6.54 1.75 9.61
C SER A 36 -7.23 3.11 9.70
N LEU A 37 -7.40 3.79 8.57
CA LEU A 37 -8.20 5.01 8.42
C LEU A 37 -8.74 5.09 7.01
N SER A 38 -9.83 4.37 6.73
CA SER A 38 -10.41 4.24 5.40
C SER A 38 -11.93 4.18 5.47
N PRO A 39 -12.65 4.70 4.46
CA PRO A 39 -14.10 4.58 4.38
C PRO A 39 -14.57 3.23 3.82
N SER A 40 -13.66 2.36 3.37
CA SER A 40 -14.01 1.16 2.59
C SER A 40 -13.43 -0.15 3.11
N ASN A 41 -12.40 -0.10 3.95
CA ASN A 41 -11.76 -1.28 4.54
C ASN A 41 -11.28 -0.99 5.95
N ILE A 42 -11.14 -2.03 6.76
CA ILE A 42 -10.63 -1.98 8.13
C ILE A 42 -9.44 -2.93 8.22
N VAL A 43 -8.39 -2.51 8.92
CA VAL A 43 -7.22 -3.34 9.20
C VAL A 43 -7.18 -3.64 10.69
N TYR A 44 -7.26 -4.91 11.02
CA TYR A 44 -7.06 -5.45 12.36
C TYR A 44 -5.68 -6.09 12.43
N LYS A 45 -4.78 -5.53 13.21
CA LYS A 45 -3.41 -6.01 13.34
C LYS A 45 -2.76 -5.61 14.65
N GLY A 46 -1.63 -6.22 14.96
CA GLY A 46 -0.83 -5.89 16.13
C GLY A 46 0.25 -6.92 16.41
N GLN A 47 0.98 -6.75 17.50
CA GLN A 47 1.90 -7.76 18.05
C GLN A 47 1.09 -8.84 18.80
N LEU A 48 0.24 -9.54 18.07
CA LEU A 48 -0.76 -10.45 18.61
C LEU A 48 -0.68 -11.78 17.85
N SER A 49 -0.88 -12.88 18.55
CA SER A 49 -1.16 -14.17 17.91
C SER A 49 -2.56 -14.15 17.26
N PRO A 50 -2.88 -15.06 16.33
CA PRO A 50 -4.21 -15.12 15.71
C PRO A 50 -5.36 -15.17 16.71
N VAL A 51 -5.21 -15.93 17.80
CA VAL A 51 -6.22 -16.01 18.86
C VAL A 51 -6.34 -14.68 19.62
N GLN A 52 -5.22 -14.01 19.88
CA GLN A 52 -5.23 -12.71 20.55
C GLN A 52 -5.86 -11.63 19.68
N VAL A 53 -5.66 -11.63 18.37
CA VAL A 53 -6.35 -10.70 17.45
C VAL A 53 -7.86 -10.82 17.60
N TYR A 54 -8.36 -12.04 17.62
CA TYR A 54 -9.78 -12.32 17.76
C TYR A 54 -10.35 -11.84 19.11
N ASN A 55 -9.58 -12.00 20.17
CA ASN A 55 -9.98 -11.57 21.50
C ASN A 55 -9.83 -10.06 21.72
N TYR A 56 -8.84 -9.44 21.06
CA TYR A 56 -8.55 -8.02 21.22
C TYR A 56 -9.54 -7.14 20.44
N TYR A 57 -9.91 -7.54 19.23
CA TYR A 57 -10.85 -6.82 18.39
C TYR A 57 -12.24 -7.42 18.49
N HIS A 58 -13.06 -6.84 19.35
CA HIS A 58 -14.40 -7.34 19.66
C HIS A 58 -15.32 -7.41 18.44
N ASP A 59 -15.10 -6.58 17.43
CA ASP A 59 -15.84 -6.62 16.16
C ASP A 59 -15.78 -8.00 15.51
N LEU A 60 -14.63 -8.68 15.59
CA LEU A 60 -14.42 -10.00 14.99
C LEU A 60 -15.23 -11.11 15.68
N ASN A 61 -15.68 -10.89 16.89
CA ASN A 61 -16.54 -11.81 17.66
C ASN A 61 -18.03 -11.47 17.54
N ASN A 62 -18.38 -10.39 16.86
CA ASN A 62 -19.75 -9.98 16.70
C ASN A 62 -20.43 -10.80 15.58
N SER A 63 -21.48 -11.53 15.90
CA SER A 63 -22.20 -12.36 14.92
C SER A 63 -22.88 -11.57 13.80
N SER A 64 -23.09 -10.26 13.99
CA SER A 64 -23.61 -9.36 12.95
C SER A 64 -22.51 -8.75 12.07
N TYR A 65 -21.23 -8.94 12.41
CA TYR A 65 -20.11 -8.49 11.59
C TYR A 65 -19.99 -9.38 10.35
N SER A 66 -19.99 -8.77 9.20
CA SER A 66 -19.82 -9.48 7.93
C SER A 66 -18.88 -8.71 7.01
N ALA A 67 -18.06 -9.44 6.28
CA ALA A 67 -17.17 -8.89 5.27
C ALA A 67 -17.25 -9.74 4.00
N HIS A 68 -17.17 -9.11 2.83
CA HIS A 68 -17.12 -9.85 1.57
C HIS A 68 -15.77 -10.52 1.33
N PHE A 69 -14.71 -9.96 1.92
CA PHE A 69 -13.35 -10.39 1.68
C PHE A 69 -12.46 -10.12 2.89
N ALA A 70 -11.47 -10.97 3.11
CA ALA A 70 -10.44 -10.78 4.12
C ALA A 70 -9.06 -11.10 3.54
N LEU A 71 -8.11 -10.16 3.71
CA LEU A 71 -6.68 -10.41 3.56
C LEU A 71 -6.12 -10.82 4.92
N VAL A 72 -5.48 -11.97 4.97
CA VAL A 72 -4.94 -12.52 6.22
C VAL A 72 -3.46 -12.79 6.07
N HIS A 73 -2.68 -12.31 7.02
CA HIS A 73 -1.25 -12.59 7.11
C HIS A 73 -0.85 -12.77 8.58
N SER A 74 -0.16 -13.86 8.91
CA SER A 74 0.12 -14.23 10.30
C SER A 74 1.51 -13.79 10.79
N ARG A 75 2.27 -13.05 9.98
CA ARG A 75 3.65 -12.70 10.30
C ARG A 75 3.90 -11.20 10.21
N PHE A 76 5.05 -10.79 10.75
CA PHE A 76 5.65 -9.47 10.58
C PHE A 76 6.47 -9.41 9.30
N SER A 77 6.85 -8.20 8.90
CA SER A 77 7.83 -8.01 7.83
C SER A 77 9.16 -8.68 8.18
N THR A 78 9.78 -9.29 7.18
CA THR A 78 11.01 -10.06 7.32
C THR A 78 12.17 -9.18 7.79
N ASN A 79 13.11 -9.77 8.54
CA ASN A 79 14.36 -9.14 9.00
C ASN A 79 14.17 -7.83 9.80
N THR A 80 13.07 -7.72 10.55
CA THR A 80 12.79 -6.56 11.40
C THR A 80 12.42 -7.00 12.81
N PHE A 81 12.71 -6.14 13.80
CA PHE A 81 12.14 -6.33 15.14
C PHE A 81 10.63 -6.17 15.08
N PRO A 82 9.85 -7.04 15.73
CA PRO A 82 8.40 -6.93 15.77
C PRO A 82 7.95 -5.59 16.35
N SER A 83 6.97 -4.98 15.67
CA SER A 83 6.29 -3.78 16.14
C SER A 83 4.91 -3.69 15.49
N TRP A 84 4.03 -2.85 16.01
CA TRP A 84 2.66 -2.74 15.50
C TRP A 84 2.60 -2.30 14.03
N ASP A 85 3.45 -1.36 13.63
CA ASP A 85 3.56 -0.87 12.26
C ASP A 85 4.05 -1.94 11.28
N ARG A 86 4.90 -2.86 11.76
CA ARG A 86 5.50 -3.95 10.96
C ARG A 86 4.67 -5.23 10.92
N ALA A 87 3.65 -5.33 11.77
CA ALA A 87 2.68 -6.41 11.66
C ALA A 87 1.90 -6.30 10.33
N GLN A 88 1.68 -7.42 9.68
CA GLN A 88 0.86 -7.46 8.48
C GLN A 88 -0.59 -7.88 8.81
N PRO A 89 -1.58 -7.57 7.95
CA PRO A 89 -1.47 -6.81 6.70
C PRO A 89 -1.15 -5.34 6.94
N LEU A 90 -0.69 -4.66 5.88
CA LEU A 90 -0.59 -3.21 5.85
C LEU A 90 -1.94 -2.59 5.46
N ARG A 91 -1.98 -1.31 5.09
CA ARG A 91 -3.27 -0.62 4.83
C ARG A 91 -3.93 -1.04 3.54
N TRP A 92 -3.13 -1.36 2.52
CA TRP A 92 -3.56 -1.69 1.16
C TRP A 92 -3.12 -3.06 0.72
N SER A 93 -2.03 -3.58 1.31
CA SER A 93 -1.37 -4.80 0.87
C SER A 93 -0.97 -5.71 2.02
N ALA A 94 -0.76 -6.97 1.70
CA ALA A 94 0.02 -7.91 2.48
C ALA A 94 1.09 -8.53 1.58
N HIS A 95 2.30 -8.66 2.09
CA HIS A 95 3.46 -9.04 1.34
C HIS A 95 4.19 -10.20 2.03
N ASN A 96 4.49 -11.23 1.27
CA ASN A 96 5.33 -12.34 1.71
C ASN A 96 6.55 -12.44 0.80
N GLY A 97 7.73 -12.20 1.36
CA GLY A 97 9.00 -12.22 0.66
C GLY A 97 9.92 -11.08 1.05
N GLU A 98 10.76 -10.65 0.14
CA GLU A 98 11.71 -9.55 0.31
C GLU A 98 11.76 -8.68 -0.95
N ILE A 99 11.79 -7.37 -0.76
CA ILE A 99 11.99 -6.41 -1.84
C ILE A 99 13.48 -6.06 -1.89
N ASN A 100 14.22 -6.72 -2.76
CA ASN A 100 15.67 -6.57 -2.85
C ASN A 100 16.11 -5.20 -3.35
N THR A 101 15.26 -4.52 -4.12
CA THR A 101 15.53 -3.18 -4.68
C THR A 101 15.14 -2.03 -3.76
N ILE A 102 14.69 -2.31 -2.54
CA ILE A 102 14.10 -1.33 -1.61
C ILE A 102 14.92 -0.06 -1.42
N ARG A 103 16.24 -0.15 -1.35
CA ARG A 103 17.11 1.02 -1.17
C ARG A 103 17.01 1.96 -2.37
N GLY A 104 17.04 1.41 -3.58
CA GLY A 104 16.87 2.17 -4.82
C GLY A 104 15.48 2.78 -4.91
N ASN A 105 14.45 2.00 -4.62
CA ASN A 105 13.05 2.45 -4.66
C ASN A 105 12.82 3.63 -3.68
N LYS A 106 13.33 3.54 -2.46
CA LYS A 106 13.26 4.65 -1.48
C LYS A 106 13.95 5.91 -1.97
N ASN A 107 15.17 5.78 -2.50
CA ASN A 107 15.94 6.91 -3.00
C ASN A 107 15.25 7.58 -4.21
N TRP A 108 14.72 6.80 -5.14
CA TRP A 108 14.00 7.31 -6.29
C TRP A 108 12.70 8.01 -5.88
N MET A 109 11.95 7.43 -4.91
CA MET A 109 10.75 8.09 -4.42
C MET A 109 11.05 9.42 -3.75
N HIS A 110 12.08 9.47 -2.92
CA HIS A 110 12.54 10.71 -2.28
C HIS A 110 13.00 11.75 -3.31
N ALA A 111 13.74 11.35 -4.34
CA ALA A 111 14.14 12.25 -5.43
C ALA A 111 12.94 12.83 -6.19
N ARG A 112 11.87 12.04 -6.38
CA ARG A 112 10.62 12.49 -7.03
C ARG A 112 9.85 13.50 -6.20
N GLU A 113 9.94 13.47 -4.88
CA GLU A 113 9.19 14.39 -4.00
C GLU A 113 9.41 15.86 -4.40
N GLY A 114 10.62 16.23 -4.79
CA GLY A 114 10.91 17.59 -5.25
C GLY A 114 10.22 18.02 -6.55
N SER A 115 9.77 17.07 -7.37
CA SER A 115 9.12 17.33 -8.66
C SER A 115 7.65 16.91 -8.70
N LEU A 116 7.14 16.25 -7.64
CA LEU A 116 5.74 15.85 -7.59
C LEU A 116 4.80 17.05 -7.72
N ARG A 117 3.75 16.85 -8.49
CA ARG A 117 2.63 17.79 -8.61
C ARG A 117 1.34 16.98 -8.54
N SER A 118 0.34 17.53 -7.90
CA SER A 118 -0.97 16.89 -7.79
C SER A 118 -2.06 17.95 -7.73
N GLU A 119 -2.95 17.94 -8.70
CA GLU A 119 -4.16 18.78 -8.65
C GLU A 119 -5.11 18.35 -7.53
N VAL A 120 -5.01 17.08 -7.11
CA VAL A 120 -5.86 16.49 -6.08
C VAL A 120 -5.51 17.01 -4.70
N PHE A 121 -4.21 17.11 -4.40
CA PHE A 121 -3.72 17.54 -3.08
C PHE A 121 -3.37 19.02 -3.04
N GLY A 122 -3.09 19.67 -4.18
CA GLY A 122 -2.72 21.08 -4.21
C GLY A 122 -1.63 21.42 -3.19
N ASP A 123 -1.89 22.42 -2.36
CA ASP A 123 -0.96 22.88 -1.30
C ASP A 123 -0.80 21.87 -0.15
N GLU A 124 -1.73 20.90 -0.01
CA GLU A 124 -1.62 19.83 0.99
C GLU A 124 -0.59 18.75 0.63
N LEU A 125 -0.04 18.79 -0.60
CA LEU A 125 0.95 17.81 -1.05
C LEU A 125 2.19 17.77 -0.14
N ASP A 126 2.63 18.90 0.35
CA ASP A 126 3.79 19.01 1.25
C ASP A 126 3.56 18.34 2.62
N LEU A 127 2.32 18.20 3.04
CA LEU A 127 1.96 17.49 4.27
C LEU A 127 2.17 15.96 4.16
N LEU A 128 2.30 15.46 2.93
CA LEU A 128 2.49 14.05 2.65
C LEU A 128 3.97 13.62 2.74
N TYR A 129 4.90 14.56 2.70
CA TYR A 129 6.33 14.24 2.68
C TYR A 129 6.92 13.96 4.07
N PRO A 130 7.81 12.96 4.20
CA PRO A 130 8.20 12.02 3.14
C PRO A 130 7.06 11.04 2.81
N ILE A 131 6.92 10.68 1.53
CA ILE A 131 5.92 9.69 1.10
C ILE A 131 6.19 8.36 1.77
N ILE A 132 7.42 7.87 1.71
CA ILE A 132 7.83 6.65 2.42
C ILE A 132 8.25 7.05 3.83
N GLU A 133 7.50 6.56 4.81
CA GLU A 133 7.75 6.82 6.22
C GLU A 133 9.10 6.23 6.67
N ASN A 134 9.89 7.04 7.38
CA ASN A 134 11.20 6.62 7.88
C ASN A 134 11.07 5.49 8.90
N GLY A 135 12.04 4.57 8.90
CA GLY A 135 12.08 3.44 9.85
C GLY A 135 11.10 2.31 9.54
N GLY A 136 10.24 2.46 8.52
CA GLY A 136 9.34 1.41 8.07
C GLY A 136 10.07 0.23 7.38
N SER A 137 9.40 -0.93 7.33
CA SER A 137 9.87 -2.09 6.59
C SER A 137 9.85 -1.86 5.06
N ASP A 138 10.36 -2.81 4.30
CA ASP A 138 10.25 -2.84 2.84
C ASP A 138 8.77 -2.84 2.40
N SER A 139 7.98 -3.72 3.01
CA SER A 139 6.53 -3.80 2.78
C SER A 139 5.81 -2.48 3.09
N ALA A 140 6.19 -1.81 4.18
CA ALA A 140 5.59 -0.52 4.55
C ALA A 140 5.94 0.58 3.54
N GLY A 141 7.18 0.59 3.03
CA GLY A 141 7.59 1.51 1.97
C GLY A 141 6.79 1.27 0.68
N PHE A 142 6.61 0.00 0.30
CA PHE A 142 5.76 -0.38 -0.83
C PHE A 142 4.32 0.10 -0.66
N ASP A 143 3.72 -0.18 0.49
CA ASP A 143 2.34 0.19 0.80
C ASP A 143 2.13 1.72 0.80
N ASN A 144 3.11 2.50 1.26
CA ASN A 144 3.05 3.96 1.21
C ASN A 144 3.01 4.51 -0.21
N VAL A 145 3.82 3.97 -1.12
CA VAL A 145 3.82 4.38 -2.53
C VAL A 145 2.56 3.92 -3.24
N LEU A 146 2.12 2.68 -2.97
CA LEU A 146 0.87 2.14 -3.51
C LEU A 146 -0.32 3.03 -3.13
N GLU A 147 -0.41 3.43 -1.87
CA GLU A 147 -1.46 4.32 -1.36
C GLU A 147 -1.45 5.66 -2.11
N LEU A 148 -0.29 6.31 -2.24
CA LEU A 148 -0.18 7.57 -2.99
C LEU A 148 -0.71 7.44 -4.42
N LEU A 149 -0.27 6.41 -5.15
CA LEU A 149 -0.64 6.20 -6.55
C LEU A 149 -2.15 6.02 -6.73
N VAL A 150 -2.79 5.31 -5.82
CA VAL A 150 -4.23 5.02 -5.88
C VAL A 150 -5.08 6.20 -5.38
N VAL A 151 -4.68 6.84 -4.28
CA VAL A 151 -5.44 7.94 -3.69
C VAL A 151 -5.39 9.19 -4.55
N ASN A 152 -4.30 9.40 -5.29
CA ASN A 152 -4.17 10.48 -6.27
C ASN A 152 -5.08 10.31 -7.50
N LYS A 153 -5.82 9.20 -7.62
CA LYS A 153 -6.80 8.89 -8.68
C LYS A 153 -6.27 8.76 -10.11
N VAL A 154 -4.99 8.80 -10.31
CA VAL A 154 -4.40 8.60 -11.64
C VAL A 154 -4.50 7.14 -12.04
N LEU A 155 -4.41 6.24 -11.07
CA LEU A 155 -4.37 4.80 -11.28
C LEU A 155 -5.42 4.08 -10.43
N THR A 156 -5.95 2.98 -10.97
CA THR A 156 -6.65 1.97 -10.17
C THR A 156 -5.64 1.13 -9.39
N LEU A 157 -6.08 0.47 -8.32
CA LEU A 157 -5.20 -0.39 -7.53
C LEU A 157 -4.50 -1.48 -8.36
N PRO A 158 -5.18 -2.24 -9.26
CA PRO A 158 -4.49 -3.18 -10.13
C PRO A 158 -3.44 -2.53 -11.04
N GLN A 159 -3.71 -1.36 -11.62
CA GLN A 159 -2.75 -0.64 -12.45
C GLN A 159 -1.52 -0.21 -11.64
N ALA A 160 -1.71 0.30 -10.43
CA ALA A 160 -0.60 0.69 -9.54
C ALA A 160 0.28 -0.53 -9.19
N ILE A 161 -0.33 -1.67 -8.88
CA ILE A 161 0.41 -2.92 -8.64
C ILE A 161 1.19 -3.34 -9.89
N MET A 162 0.58 -3.33 -11.07
CA MET A 162 1.26 -3.69 -12.33
C MET A 162 2.45 -2.76 -12.65
N ILE A 163 2.37 -1.49 -12.28
CA ILE A 163 3.47 -0.53 -12.45
C ILE A 163 4.60 -0.81 -11.46
N MET A 164 4.26 -1.05 -10.19
CA MET A 164 5.25 -1.27 -9.14
C MET A 164 5.90 -2.66 -9.25
N VAL A 165 5.14 -3.67 -9.64
CA VAL A 165 5.60 -5.08 -9.74
C VAL A 165 5.26 -5.61 -11.13
N PRO A 166 5.94 -5.14 -12.17
CA PRO A 166 5.69 -5.61 -13.54
C PRO A 166 6.14 -7.05 -13.69
N GLU A 167 5.40 -7.83 -14.48
CA GLU A 167 5.86 -9.14 -14.93
C GLU A 167 7.07 -9.03 -15.87
N ALA A 168 7.73 -10.15 -16.13
CA ALA A 168 8.80 -10.25 -17.15
C ALA A 168 8.17 -10.21 -18.55
N TRP A 169 8.02 -9.01 -19.13
CA TRP A 169 7.32 -8.78 -20.40
C TRP A 169 8.25 -8.63 -21.62
N LYS A 170 9.54 -8.36 -21.39
CA LYS A 170 10.52 -8.22 -22.49
C LYS A 170 10.95 -9.60 -23.00
N GLY A 171 10.80 -9.81 -24.30
CA GLY A 171 11.23 -11.06 -24.95
C GLY A 171 10.25 -12.22 -24.78
N THR A 172 9.03 -11.97 -24.29
CA THR A 172 7.96 -12.95 -24.19
C THR A 172 6.84 -12.61 -25.18
N GLU A 173 6.04 -13.60 -25.59
CA GLU A 173 4.78 -13.38 -26.31
C GLU A 173 3.78 -12.69 -25.37
N THR A 174 3.79 -11.37 -25.37
CA THR A 174 2.88 -10.55 -24.58
C THR A 174 1.92 -9.83 -25.51
N ASP A 175 0.66 -9.73 -25.09
CA ASP A 175 -0.34 -8.92 -25.80
C ASP A 175 0.21 -7.51 -26.09
N PRO A 176 0.08 -6.99 -27.33
CA PRO A 176 0.63 -5.69 -27.71
C PRO A 176 0.18 -4.52 -26.83
N ALA A 177 -1.09 -4.52 -26.36
CA ALA A 177 -1.59 -3.48 -25.49
C ALA A 177 -0.95 -3.55 -24.10
N LYS A 178 -0.76 -4.77 -23.59
CA LYS A 178 -0.08 -5.02 -22.33
C LYS A 178 1.40 -4.64 -22.41
N ALA A 179 2.07 -4.97 -23.49
CA ALA A 179 3.45 -4.58 -23.75
C ALA A 179 3.63 -3.05 -23.83
N ALA A 180 2.70 -2.35 -24.48
CA ALA A 180 2.67 -0.89 -24.55
C ALA A 180 2.45 -0.27 -23.15
N PHE A 181 1.57 -0.85 -22.34
CA PHE A 181 1.37 -0.43 -20.95
C PHE A 181 2.66 -0.54 -20.12
N TYR A 182 3.36 -1.68 -20.17
CA TYR A 182 4.61 -1.84 -19.41
C TYR A 182 5.74 -0.95 -19.93
N LYS A 183 5.80 -0.69 -21.23
CA LYS A 183 6.76 0.25 -21.82
C LYS A 183 6.52 1.67 -21.31
N TRP A 184 5.28 2.08 -21.23
CA TRP A 184 4.89 3.37 -20.65
C TRP A 184 5.17 3.39 -19.13
N ALA A 185 4.78 2.35 -18.40
CA ALA A 185 4.98 2.23 -16.95
C ALA A 185 6.46 2.33 -16.56
N ALA A 186 7.36 1.74 -17.36
CA ALA A 186 8.81 1.82 -17.15
C ALA A 186 9.38 3.24 -17.25
N CYS A 187 8.65 4.17 -17.90
CA CYS A 187 9.02 5.58 -17.93
C CYS A 187 8.55 6.35 -16.70
N LEU A 188 7.59 5.80 -15.95
CA LEU A 188 7.03 6.45 -14.77
C LEU A 188 7.76 6.07 -13.48
N MET A 189 8.08 4.79 -13.33
CA MET A 189 8.60 4.24 -12.09
C MET A 189 9.50 3.04 -12.35
N GLU A 190 10.56 2.92 -11.54
CA GLU A 190 11.36 1.72 -11.44
C GLU A 190 10.58 0.58 -10.78
N PRO A 191 10.83 -0.68 -11.18
CA PRO A 191 10.16 -1.81 -10.56
C PRO A 191 10.62 -2.02 -9.12
N TRP A 192 9.69 -2.49 -8.29
CA TRP A 192 9.96 -3.03 -6.96
C TRP A 192 10.15 -4.53 -7.10
N ASP A 193 11.37 -5.01 -6.93
CA ASP A 193 11.78 -6.35 -7.32
C ASP A 193 12.38 -7.14 -6.17
N GLY A 194 12.14 -8.44 -6.20
CA GLY A 194 12.57 -9.43 -5.24
C GLY A 194 11.59 -10.61 -5.22
N PRO A 195 11.93 -11.73 -4.56
CA PRO A 195 11.03 -12.87 -4.43
C PRO A 195 9.85 -12.51 -3.52
N ALA A 196 8.69 -12.24 -4.10
CA ALA A 196 7.58 -11.66 -3.37
C ALA A 196 6.21 -12.05 -3.92
N LEU A 197 5.28 -12.38 -3.01
CA LEU A 197 3.85 -12.44 -3.28
C LEU A 197 3.20 -11.22 -2.63
N PHE A 198 2.47 -10.46 -3.43
CA PHE A 198 1.65 -9.35 -2.96
C PHE A 198 0.17 -9.72 -3.05
N THR A 199 -0.55 -9.56 -1.96
CA THR A 199 -2.01 -9.50 -1.97
C THR A 199 -2.45 -8.10 -1.64
N PHE A 200 -3.56 -7.63 -2.21
CA PHE A 200 -3.96 -6.24 -2.08
C PHE A 200 -5.48 -6.07 -2.08
N CYS A 201 -5.95 -5.05 -1.37
CA CYS A 201 -7.38 -4.69 -1.33
C CYS A 201 -7.56 -3.21 -0.96
N ASP A 202 -8.46 -2.52 -1.68
CA ASP A 202 -8.89 -1.15 -1.36
C ASP A 202 -10.38 -1.04 -1.00
N GLY A 203 -11.03 -2.19 -0.77
CA GLY A 203 -12.48 -2.30 -0.55
C GLY A 203 -13.29 -2.28 -1.84
N ARG A 204 -12.67 -2.07 -3.01
CA ARG A 204 -13.28 -2.14 -4.34
C ARG A 204 -12.65 -3.21 -5.21
N TYR A 205 -11.34 -3.28 -5.19
CA TYR A 205 -10.54 -4.31 -5.83
C TYR A 205 -9.87 -5.16 -4.78
N CYS A 206 -9.80 -6.44 -5.01
CA CYS A 206 -8.93 -7.35 -4.27
C CYS A 206 -8.23 -8.28 -5.27
N GLY A 207 -6.99 -8.64 -4.97
CA GLY A 207 -6.22 -9.47 -5.87
C GLY A 207 -4.89 -9.92 -5.27
N ALA A 208 -4.17 -10.67 -6.08
CA ALA A 208 -2.82 -11.12 -5.78
C ALA A 208 -1.94 -10.93 -7.02
N ASN A 209 -0.66 -10.66 -6.80
CA ASN A 209 0.34 -10.53 -7.84
C ASN A 209 1.61 -11.25 -7.42
N LEU A 210 2.14 -12.06 -8.31
CA LEU A 210 3.44 -12.69 -8.13
C LEU A 210 4.55 -11.66 -8.37
N ASP A 211 5.75 -11.97 -7.90
CA ASP A 211 6.92 -11.20 -8.29
C ASP A 211 7.20 -11.31 -9.80
N ARG A 212 8.11 -10.48 -10.30
CA ARG A 212 8.45 -10.41 -11.73
C ARG A 212 8.83 -11.76 -12.34
N ASN A 213 9.45 -12.63 -11.58
CA ASN A 213 9.91 -13.94 -12.04
C ASN A 213 8.92 -15.07 -11.72
N GLY A 214 7.85 -14.78 -11.01
CA GLY A 214 6.86 -15.76 -10.59
C GLY A 214 7.38 -16.78 -9.59
N LEU A 215 8.36 -16.40 -8.75
CA LEU A 215 8.96 -17.28 -7.73
C LEU A 215 8.02 -17.49 -6.53
N ARG A 216 7.15 -16.53 -6.27
CA ARG A 216 6.15 -16.56 -5.20
C ARG A 216 4.86 -15.90 -5.63
#